data_2f29909bbcb14ec1c2fe132d2a803748
#
_entry.id   2f29909bbcb14ec1c2fe132d2a803748
#
_cell.length_a   1.000
_cell.length_b   1.000
_cell.length_c   1.000
_cell.angle_alpha   90.00
_cell.angle_beta   90.00
_cell.angle_gamma   90.00
#
_symmetry.space_group_name_H-M   'P 1'
#
loop_
_entity.id
_entity.type
_entity.pdbx_description
1 polymer ?
#
loop_
_entity_poly.entity_id
_entity_poly.type
_entity_poly.pdbx_seq_one_letter_code
_entity_poly.pdbx_strand_id
1 'polypeptide(L)'
;MITNLLLLSIGYGRMFFYHQNLGIINHFNKQRTNEIISEFNTFINRFDRQYRSNNEYWYRYSIFEENYNYITEHNQGDSRYQLGVNQFTDMRSDEYPRGYLGYPYFRNPNL
;
A
#
# COMPACT_ATOMS: atom_id res chain seq x y z
N MET A 1 33.99 0.12 17.91
CA MET A 1 33.71 0.58 17.44
C MET A 1 34.01 1.58 17.42
N ILE A 2 34.36 1.83 17.37
CA ILE A 2 34.54 2.62 17.07
C ILE A 2 34.65 3.24 16.35
N THR A 3 34.68 2.76 15.91
CA THR A 3 34.73 3.23 15.05
C THR A 3 34.78 4.31 15.28
N ASN A 4 34.89 4.65 15.94
CA ASN A 4 35.45 4.89 16.80
C ASN A 4 35.26 6.25 17.26
N LEU A 5 36.07 6.82 17.92
CA LEU A 5 35.85 8.15 18.44
C LEU A 5 35.72 9.22 17.37
N LEU A 6 36.43 9.01 16.29
CA LEU A 6 36.29 9.87 15.14
C LEU A 6 34.92 9.75 14.52
N LEU A 7 34.40 8.58 14.52
CA LEU A 7 33.03 8.35 14.18
C LEU A 7 32.09 8.85 15.25
N LEU A 8 32.52 8.95 16.48
CA LEU A 8 31.68 9.52 17.52
C LEU A 8 31.53 11.02 17.36
N SER A 9 32.58 11.74 17.06
CA SER A 9 32.45 13.20 16.89
C SER A 9 31.77 13.58 15.59
N ILE A 10 32.04 12.88 14.52
CA ILE A 10 31.32 13.05 13.27
C ILE A 10 30.01 12.27 13.30
N GLY A 11 30.03 11.16 14.03
CA GLY A 11 28.93 10.22 14.09
C GLY A 11 27.76 10.67 14.91
N TYR A 12 27.96 11.50 15.93
CA TYR A 12 26.81 11.99 16.71
C TYR A 12 25.86 12.82 15.86
N GLY A 13 26.39 13.70 15.04
CA GLY A 13 25.56 14.46 14.11
C GLY A 13 24.83 13.58 13.13
N ARG A 14 25.54 12.60 12.54
CA ARG A 14 24.94 11.65 11.58
C ARG A 14 23.92 10.74 12.23
N MET A 15 24.20 10.23 13.41
CA MET A 15 23.25 9.40 14.15
C MET A 15 22.01 10.18 14.54
N PHE A 16 22.18 11.44 14.96
CA PHE A 16 21.06 12.30 15.30
C PHE A 16 20.14 12.50 14.09
N PHE A 17 20.69 12.86 12.94
CA PHE A 17 19.91 13.00 11.71
C PHE A 17 19.29 11.70 11.25
N TYR A 18 20.01 10.61 11.40
CA TYR A 18 19.48 9.29 11.03
C TYR A 18 18.27 8.92 11.89
N HIS A 19 18.34 9.12 13.19
CA HIS A 19 17.21 8.86 14.08
C HIS A 19 16.02 9.77 13.80
N GLN A 20 16.26 11.03 13.50
CA GLN A 20 15.18 11.93 13.12
C GLN A 20 14.53 11.50 11.80
N ASN A 21 15.33 11.11 10.82
CA ASN A 21 14.81 10.64 9.54
C ASN A 21 14.02 9.35 9.69
N LEU A 22 14.47 8.42 10.54
CA LEU A 22 13.72 7.21 10.86
C LEU A 22 12.39 7.55 11.53
N GLY A 23 12.37 8.50 12.45
CA GLY A 23 11.15 8.94 13.10
C GLY A 23 10.15 9.50 12.10
N ILE A 24 10.61 10.33 11.17
CA ILE A 24 9.79 10.89 10.10
C ILE A 24 9.28 9.78 9.18
N ILE A 25 10.15 8.89 8.75
CA ILE A 25 9.77 7.76 7.88
C ILE A 25 8.73 6.88 8.57
N ASN A 26 8.93 6.56 9.84
CA ASN A 26 7.99 5.75 10.60
C ASN A 26 6.63 6.44 10.74
N HIS A 27 6.64 7.76 10.94
CA HIS A 27 5.41 8.53 11.00
C HIS A 27 4.65 8.47 9.67
N PHE A 28 5.33 8.71 8.57
CA PHE A 28 4.72 8.62 7.23
C PHE A 28 4.22 7.23 6.92
N ASN A 29 4.99 6.20 7.26
CA ASN A 29 4.58 4.82 7.04
C ASN A 29 3.32 4.47 7.83
N LYS A 30 3.26 4.89 9.09
CA LYS A 30 2.08 4.68 9.94
C LYS A 30 0.86 5.41 9.39
N GLN A 31 1.04 6.65 8.97
CA GLN A 31 -0.02 7.44 8.38
C GLN A 31 -0.53 6.80 7.08
N ARG A 32 0.38 6.36 6.22
CA ARG A 32 0.05 5.66 4.98
C ARG A 32 -0.71 4.36 5.24
N THR A 33 -0.26 3.57 6.21
CA THR A 33 -0.94 2.33 6.60
C THR A 33 -2.36 2.61 7.08
N ASN A 34 -2.55 3.62 7.91
CA ASN A 34 -3.88 3.99 8.40
C ASN A 34 -4.79 4.43 7.26
N GLU A 35 -4.26 5.17 6.30
CA GLU A 35 -4.99 5.57 5.10
C GLU A 35 -5.47 4.35 4.31
N ILE A 36 -4.58 3.40 4.06
CA ILE A 36 -4.92 2.21 3.27
C ILE A 36 -5.93 1.33 4.02
N ILE A 37 -5.81 1.20 5.34
CA ILE A 37 -6.80 0.48 6.16
C ILE A 37 -8.17 1.15 6.03
N SER A 38 -8.21 2.46 6.07
CA SER A 38 -9.46 3.21 5.89
C SER A 38 -10.07 2.96 4.51
N GLU A 39 -9.25 2.99 3.48
CA GLU A 39 -9.67 2.70 2.11
C GLU A 39 -10.16 1.25 1.96
N PHE A 40 -9.49 0.32 2.63
CA PHE A 40 -9.91 -1.08 2.63
C PHE A 40 -11.28 -1.26 3.30
N ASN A 41 -11.51 -0.59 4.41
CA ASN A 41 -12.82 -0.64 5.07
C ASN A 41 -13.92 -0.01 4.22
N THR A 42 -13.61 1.06 3.50
CA THR A 42 -14.51 1.65 2.53
C THR A 42 -14.83 0.66 1.40
N PHE A 43 -13.80 -0.03 0.91
CA PHE A 43 -13.95 -1.09 -0.08
C PHE A 43 -14.86 -2.22 0.41
N ILE A 44 -14.65 -2.71 1.62
CA ILE A 44 -15.46 -3.77 2.23
C ILE A 44 -16.94 -3.35 2.23
N ASN A 45 -17.22 -2.13 2.65
CA ASN A 45 -18.60 -1.63 2.69
C ASN A 45 -19.19 -1.43 1.30
N ARG A 46 -18.40 -0.87 0.39
CA ARG A 46 -18.86 -0.57 -0.98
C ARG A 46 -19.21 -1.82 -1.77
N PHE A 47 -18.42 -2.90 -1.61
CA PHE A 47 -18.61 -4.13 -2.37
C PHE A 47 -19.19 -5.27 -1.53
N ASP A 48 -19.69 -4.96 -0.34
CA ASP A 48 -20.35 -5.91 0.56
C ASP A 48 -19.49 -7.16 0.79
N ARG A 49 -18.21 -6.95 1.12
CA ARG A 49 -17.30 -8.06 1.37
C ARG A 49 -17.55 -8.65 2.75
N GLN A 50 -17.56 -9.96 2.82
CA GLN A 50 -17.67 -10.69 4.06
C GLN A 50 -16.54 -11.69 4.14
N TYR A 51 -15.65 -11.52 5.12
CA TYR A 51 -14.53 -12.42 5.33
C TYR A 51 -14.84 -13.33 6.50
N ARG A 52 -14.43 -14.60 6.38
CA ARG A 52 -14.82 -15.65 7.33
C ARG A 52 -14.08 -15.57 8.65
N SER A 53 -12.91 -14.92 8.68
CA SER A 53 -12.04 -14.87 9.84
C SER A 53 -11.14 -13.66 9.80
N ASN A 54 -10.49 -13.36 10.93
CA ASN A 54 -9.46 -12.31 10.98
C ASN A 54 -8.28 -12.64 10.07
N ASN A 55 -7.93 -13.92 9.95
CA ASN A 55 -6.85 -14.33 9.03
C ASN A 55 -7.20 -14.02 7.58
N GLU A 56 -8.43 -14.29 7.18
CA GLU A 56 -8.89 -13.94 5.84
C GLU A 56 -8.92 -12.43 5.64
N TYR A 57 -9.40 -11.66 6.62
CA TYR A 57 -9.40 -10.20 6.56
C TYR A 57 -7.99 -9.66 6.28
N TRP A 58 -7.00 -10.08 7.04
CA TRP A 58 -5.62 -9.60 6.87
C TRP A 58 -4.96 -10.10 5.59
N TYR A 59 -5.32 -11.30 5.16
CA TYR A 59 -4.89 -11.82 3.86
C TYR A 59 -5.44 -10.96 2.73
N ARG A 60 -6.72 -10.65 2.76
CA ARG A 60 -7.34 -9.78 1.75
C ARG A 60 -6.83 -8.35 1.82
N TYR A 61 -6.60 -7.86 3.03
CA TYR A 61 -5.97 -6.56 3.20
C TYR A 61 -4.60 -6.50 2.53
N SER A 62 -3.77 -7.52 2.67
CA SER A 62 -2.44 -7.51 2.07
C SER A 62 -2.50 -7.43 0.55
N ILE A 63 -3.44 -8.13 -0.06
CA ILE A 63 -3.65 -8.07 -1.51
C ILE A 63 -4.19 -6.69 -1.92
N PHE A 64 -5.17 -6.19 -1.17
CA PHE A 64 -5.71 -4.86 -1.40
C PHE A 64 -4.63 -3.78 -1.28
N GLU A 65 -3.80 -3.85 -0.27
CA GLU A 65 -2.70 -2.90 -0.08
C GLU A 65 -1.74 -2.89 -1.26
N GLU A 66 -1.34 -4.06 -1.73
CA GLU A 66 -0.46 -4.19 -2.89
C GLU A 66 -1.10 -3.55 -4.12
N ASN A 67 -2.35 -3.88 -4.39
CA ASN A 67 -3.08 -3.36 -5.53
C ASN A 67 -3.36 -1.86 -5.42
N TYR A 68 -3.68 -1.40 -4.22
CA TYR A 68 -3.92 0.02 -3.97
C TYR A 68 -2.66 0.86 -4.16
N ASN A 69 -1.52 0.34 -3.72
CA ASN A 69 -0.24 1.00 -3.96
C ASN A 69 0.08 1.06 -5.45
N TYR A 70 -0.16 -0.01 -6.19
CA TYR A 70 0.02 -0.02 -7.63
C TYR A 70 -0.88 1.02 -8.31
N ILE A 71 -2.15 1.08 -7.94
CA ILE A 71 -3.10 2.07 -8.47
C ILE A 71 -2.60 3.50 -8.19
N THR A 72 -2.17 3.75 -6.97
CA THR A 72 -1.70 5.07 -6.56
C THR A 72 -0.45 5.49 -7.33
N GLU A 73 0.52 4.59 -7.44
CA GLU A 73 1.75 4.85 -8.20
C GLU A 73 1.46 5.11 -9.67
N HIS A 74 0.61 4.28 -10.27
CA HIS A 74 0.22 4.47 -11.67
C HIS A 74 -0.43 5.83 -11.89
N ASN A 75 -1.32 6.22 -11.00
CA ASN A 75 -2.07 7.47 -11.14
C ASN A 75 -1.23 8.72 -10.86
N GLN A 76 -0.11 8.56 -10.17
CA GLN A 76 0.85 9.65 -9.97
C GLN A 76 1.78 9.84 -11.18
N GLY A 77 1.87 8.84 -12.02
CA GLY A 77 2.69 8.90 -13.22
C GLY A 77 2.01 9.63 -14.37
N ASP A 78 2.78 9.82 -15.43
CA ASP A 78 2.28 10.47 -16.64
C ASP A 78 1.65 9.44 -17.57
N SER A 79 0.47 8.97 -17.20
CA SER A 79 -0.26 7.96 -17.95
C SER A 79 -1.49 8.55 -18.62
N ARG A 80 -1.83 7.97 -19.77
CA ARG A 80 -3.02 8.39 -20.52
C ARG A 80 -4.33 7.96 -19.88
N TYR A 81 -4.27 7.08 -18.89
CA TYR A 81 -5.48 6.57 -18.22
C TYR A 81 -5.23 6.44 -16.73
N GLN A 82 -6.30 6.49 -15.98
CA GLN A 82 -6.29 6.34 -14.55
C GLN A 82 -6.80 4.95 -14.17
N LEU A 83 -6.21 4.39 -13.12
CA LEU A 83 -6.69 3.15 -12.51
C LEU A 83 -7.58 3.48 -11.32
N GLY A 84 -8.44 2.55 -10.95
CA GLY A 84 -9.33 2.72 -9.82
C GLY A 84 -9.58 1.42 -9.07
N VAL A 85 -10.03 1.56 -7.84
CA VAL A 85 -10.47 0.45 -7.02
C VAL A 85 -11.78 -0.11 -7.58
N ASN A 86 -11.84 -1.43 -7.76
CA ASN A 86 -13.04 -2.12 -8.20
C ASN A 86 -13.27 -3.37 -7.34
N GLN A 87 -14.32 -4.14 -7.65
CA GLN A 87 -14.71 -5.32 -6.89
C GLN A 87 -13.65 -6.41 -6.81
N PHE A 88 -12.60 -6.34 -7.60
CA PHE A 88 -11.54 -7.36 -7.62
C PHE A 88 -10.25 -6.91 -6.94
N THR A 89 -10.24 -5.75 -6.32
CA THR A 89 -9.01 -5.17 -5.75
C THR A 89 -8.47 -5.97 -4.56
N ASP A 90 -9.30 -6.78 -3.92
CA ASP A 90 -8.88 -7.69 -2.86
C ASP A 90 -8.56 -9.11 -3.35
N MET A 91 -8.46 -9.29 -4.66
CA MET A 91 -8.21 -10.59 -5.28
C MET A 91 -6.88 -10.63 -6.02
N ARG A 92 -6.28 -11.80 -6.05
CA ARG A 92 -5.15 -12.08 -6.92
C ARG A 92 -5.65 -12.33 -8.35
N SER A 93 -4.78 -12.13 -9.31
CA SER A 93 -5.17 -12.31 -10.72
C SER A 93 -5.64 -13.73 -11.05
N ASP A 94 -5.13 -14.74 -10.34
CA ASP A 94 -5.54 -16.12 -10.54
C ASP A 94 -6.91 -16.46 -9.92
N GLU A 95 -7.45 -15.57 -9.11
CA GLU A 95 -8.77 -15.72 -8.48
C GLU A 95 -9.90 -15.09 -9.32
N TYR A 96 -9.58 -14.44 -10.42
CA TYR A 96 -10.62 -13.77 -11.20
C TYR A 96 -11.53 -14.77 -11.89
N PRO A 97 -12.81 -14.41 -12.11
CA PRO A 97 -13.73 -15.25 -12.85
C PRO A 97 -13.19 -15.58 -14.23
N ARG A 98 -13.47 -16.79 -14.70
CA ARG A 98 -13.12 -17.21 -16.05
C ARG A 98 -13.73 -16.26 -17.09
N GLY A 99 -12.93 -15.90 -18.08
CA GLY A 99 -13.35 -14.95 -19.10
C GLY A 99 -13.09 -13.51 -18.75
N TYR A 100 -12.72 -13.21 -17.53
CA TYR A 100 -12.25 -11.90 -17.16
C TYR A 100 -10.80 -11.79 -17.60
N LEU A 101 -10.57 -11.19 -18.74
CA LEU A 101 -9.22 -11.01 -19.25
C LEU A 101 -8.53 -9.95 -18.48
N GLY A 102 -7.68 -10.44 -17.73
CA GLY A 102 -6.72 -9.89 -16.83
C GLY A 102 -6.25 -8.53 -16.89
N TYR A 103 -6.55 -7.63 -17.50
CA TYR A 103 -6.08 -6.43 -17.32
C TYR A 103 -6.99 -5.41 -16.81
N PRO A 104 -8.15 -5.45 -16.89
CA PRO A 104 -8.95 -4.31 -16.58
C PRO A 104 -9.40 -4.18 -15.16
N TYR A 105 -9.01 -5.04 -14.29
CA TYR A 105 -9.47 -4.88 -12.92
C TYR A 105 -8.89 -3.66 -12.21
N PHE A 106 -7.80 -3.14 -12.73
CA PHE A 106 -7.30 -1.84 -12.29
C PHE A 106 -7.85 -0.69 -13.11
N ARG A 107 -8.48 -0.97 -14.20
CA ARG A 107 -8.99 0.08 -15.06
C ARG A 107 -10.19 0.76 -14.41
N ASN A 108 -10.14 2.08 -14.34
CA ASN A 108 -11.26 2.84 -13.85
C ASN A 108 -12.44 2.68 -14.81
N PRO A 109 -13.59 2.15 -14.35
CA PRO A 109 -14.74 1.93 -15.23
C PRO A 109 -15.38 3.23 -15.74
N ASN A 110 -14.98 4.38 -15.19
CA ASN A 110 -15.50 5.68 -15.59
C ASN A 110 -14.64 6.38 -16.64
N LEU A 111 -13.65 5.66 -17.19
CA LEU A 111 -12.81 6.22 -18.23
C LEU A 111 -13.04 5.54 -19.57
#